data_837103ed2ba411f1dce8fe9505cc591d
#
_entry.id   837103ed2ba411f1dce8fe9505cc591d
#
_cell.length_a   1.000
_cell.length_b   1.000
_cell.length_c   1.000
_cell.angle_alpha   90.00
_cell.angle_beta   90.00
_cell.angle_gamma   90.00
#
_symmetry.space_group_name_H-M   'P 1'
#
loop_
_entity.id
_entity.type
_entity.pdbx_description
1 polymer ?
#
loop_
_entity_poly.entity_id
_entity_poly.type
_entity_poly.pdbx_seq_one_letter_code
_entity_poly.pdbx_strand_id
1 'polypeptide(L)'
;NYPFVEEMVRKYGDKIAVGVDAKDGFVATHGWLETSEVRGVDFCRRLRDTGVKTVIYTDISRDGKMQGTNLELYKELSQIEGLDIVASGGISSLKEIEILKNEVYGAILGKALYLGAIDLKEALKYSV
;
A
#
# COMPACT_ATOMS: atom_id res chain seq x y z
N ASN A 1 -1.05 11.41 -13.11
CA ASN A 1 -1.14 11.55 -14.57
C ASN A 1 -1.52 10.23 -15.23
N TYR A 2 -2.82 10.03 -15.45
CA TYR A 2 -3.35 8.81 -16.05
C TYR A 2 -2.78 8.49 -17.44
N PRO A 3 -2.63 9.45 -18.37
CA PRO A 3 -2.04 9.14 -19.67
C PRO A 3 -0.65 8.56 -19.58
N PHE A 4 0.16 9.05 -18.65
CA PHE A 4 1.50 8.49 -18.42
C PHE A 4 1.42 7.05 -17.88
N VAL A 5 0.54 6.81 -16.92
CA VAL A 5 0.34 5.48 -16.35
C VAL A 5 -0.14 4.49 -17.42
N GLU A 6 -1.11 4.91 -18.25
CA GLU A 6 -1.61 4.08 -19.33
C GLU A 6 -0.49 3.71 -20.31
N GLU A 7 0.38 4.66 -20.65
CA GLU A 7 1.50 4.41 -21.53
C GLU A 7 2.49 3.42 -20.91
N MET A 8 2.80 3.57 -19.64
CA MET A 8 3.73 2.67 -18.95
C MET A 8 3.17 1.26 -18.84
N VAL A 9 1.89 1.13 -18.55
CA VAL A 9 1.23 -0.17 -18.48
C VAL A 9 1.26 -0.85 -19.85
N ARG A 10 1.00 -0.10 -20.92
CA ARG A 10 1.01 -0.64 -22.27
C ARG A 10 2.40 -1.14 -22.65
N LYS A 11 3.46 -0.44 -22.24
CA LYS A 11 4.85 -0.80 -22.57
C LYS A 11 5.42 -1.91 -21.70
N TYR A 12 5.09 -1.91 -20.41
CA TYR A 12 5.77 -2.76 -19.44
C TYR A 12 4.85 -3.75 -18.73
N GLY A 13 3.55 -3.61 -18.90
CA GLY A 13 2.56 -4.55 -18.36
C GLY A 13 2.62 -4.67 -16.84
N ASP A 14 2.65 -5.89 -16.35
CA ASP A 14 2.63 -6.19 -14.91
C ASP A 14 3.95 -5.89 -14.18
N LYS A 15 4.95 -5.41 -14.91
CA LYS A 15 6.19 -4.93 -14.28
C LYS A 15 6.04 -3.55 -13.65
N ILE A 16 4.90 -2.88 -13.90
CA ILE A 16 4.64 -1.56 -13.34
C ILE A 16 3.92 -1.69 -12.00
N ALA A 17 4.45 -1.00 -10.99
CA ALA A 17 3.77 -0.80 -9.74
C ALA A 17 3.56 0.71 -9.57
N VAL A 18 2.38 1.09 -9.11
CA VAL A 18 2.04 2.50 -8.87
C VAL A 18 1.99 2.76 -7.38
N GLY A 19 2.70 3.80 -6.94
CA GLY A 19 2.63 4.25 -5.55
C GLY A 19 1.45 5.18 -5.35
N VAL A 20 0.65 4.91 -4.34
CA VAL A 20 -0.47 5.76 -3.93
C VAL A 20 -0.23 6.16 -2.48
N ASP A 21 -0.05 7.45 -2.25
CA ASP A 21 0.07 7.99 -0.91
C ASP A 21 -1.29 8.55 -0.50
N ALA A 22 -1.74 8.18 0.67
CA ALA A 22 -3.04 8.62 1.16
C ALA A 22 -2.95 9.06 2.61
N LYS A 23 -3.72 10.07 2.96
CA LYS A 23 -3.85 10.56 4.32
C LYS A 23 -5.32 10.51 4.72
N ASP A 24 -5.61 9.82 5.81
CA ASP A 24 -6.98 9.66 6.31
C ASP A 24 -7.95 9.15 5.24
N GLY A 25 -7.45 8.28 4.35
CA GLY A 25 -8.25 7.67 3.30
C GLY A 25 -8.36 8.45 2.01
N PHE A 26 -7.72 9.62 1.90
CA PHE A 26 -7.75 10.46 0.69
C PHE A 26 -6.37 10.55 0.05
N VAL A 27 -6.34 10.51 -1.27
CA VAL A 27 -5.09 10.59 -2.02
C VAL A 27 -4.36 11.89 -1.72
N ALA A 28 -3.08 11.78 -1.35
CA ALA A 28 -2.23 12.91 -1.06
C ALA A 28 -1.43 13.32 -2.31
N THR A 29 -1.18 14.60 -2.45
CA THR A 29 -0.46 15.18 -3.58
C THR A 29 0.60 16.16 -3.08
N HIS A 30 1.41 16.66 -4.02
CA HIS A 30 2.43 17.69 -3.72
C HIS A 30 3.37 17.32 -2.57
N GLY A 31 3.93 16.12 -2.64
CA GLY A 31 4.90 15.68 -1.64
C GLY A 31 4.30 15.53 -0.24
N TRP A 32 3.04 15.10 -0.15
CA TRP A 32 2.29 14.91 1.08
C TRP A 32 1.77 16.21 1.72
N LEU A 33 1.96 17.36 1.06
CA LEU A 33 1.54 18.64 1.61
C LEU A 33 0.05 18.89 1.50
N GLU A 34 -0.59 18.30 0.51
CA GLU A 34 -2.01 18.49 0.25
C GLU A 34 -2.72 17.15 0.15
N THR A 35 -3.98 17.14 0.59
CA THR A 35 -4.86 16.00 0.48
C THR A 35 -5.96 16.32 -0.53
N SER A 36 -6.21 15.42 -1.47
CA SER A 36 -7.27 15.58 -2.45
C SER A 36 -8.62 15.13 -1.88
N GLU A 37 -9.68 15.32 -2.65
CA GLU A 37 -11.00 14.79 -2.30
C GLU A 37 -11.25 13.38 -2.84
N VAL A 38 -10.25 12.80 -3.49
CA VAL A 38 -10.34 11.46 -4.07
C VAL A 38 -9.99 10.41 -3.03
N ARG A 39 -10.91 9.50 -2.78
CA ARG A 39 -10.65 8.40 -1.84
C ARG A 39 -9.60 7.45 -2.41
N GLY A 40 -8.69 7.01 -1.56
CA GLY A 40 -7.62 6.09 -1.98
C GLY A 40 -8.15 4.80 -2.59
N VAL A 41 -9.19 4.23 -2.01
CA VAL A 41 -9.81 3.00 -2.51
C VAL A 41 -10.38 3.20 -3.90
N ASP A 42 -11.08 4.31 -4.13
CA ASP A 42 -11.66 4.61 -5.44
C ASP A 42 -10.56 4.85 -6.48
N PHE A 43 -9.50 5.52 -6.10
CA PHE A 43 -8.36 5.75 -6.98
C PHE A 43 -7.70 4.42 -7.39
N CYS A 44 -7.56 3.50 -6.45
CA CYS A 44 -7.02 2.17 -6.74
C CYS A 44 -7.90 1.39 -7.72
N ARG A 45 -9.22 1.49 -7.60
CA ARG A 45 -10.12 0.87 -8.57
C ARG A 45 -9.93 1.45 -9.97
N ARG A 46 -9.74 2.77 -10.08
CA ARG A 46 -9.46 3.42 -11.36
C ARG A 46 -8.13 2.97 -11.95
N LEU A 47 -7.12 2.81 -11.13
CA LEU A 47 -5.83 2.29 -11.59
C LEU A 47 -5.96 0.86 -12.11
N ARG A 48 -6.72 0.01 -11.43
CA ARG A 48 -6.99 -1.34 -11.90
C ARG A 48 -7.68 -1.30 -13.27
N ASP A 49 -8.67 -0.44 -13.43
CA ASP A 49 -9.41 -0.32 -14.70
C ASP A 49 -8.52 0.18 -15.82
N THR A 50 -7.46 0.92 -15.50
CA THR A 50 -6.45 1.38 -16.44
C THR A 50 -5.48 0.28 -16.86
N GLY A 51 -5.43 -0.83 -16.11
CA GLY A 51 -4.54 -1.95 -16.39
C GLY A 51 -3.41 -2.14 -15.39
N VAL A 52 -3.38 -1.33 -14.33
CA VAL A 52 -2.38 -1.49 -13.27
C VAL A 52 -2.69 -2.74 -12.48
N LYS A 53 -1.67 -3.57 -12.26
CA LYS A 53 -1.81 -4.82 -11.50
C LYS A 53 -1.35 -4.68 -10.05
N THR A 54 -0.36 -3.83 -9.78
CA THR A 54 0.23 -3.71 -8.45
C THR A 54 0.22 -2.26 -7.98
N VAL A 55 -0.27 -2.05 -6.77
CA VAL A 55 -0.27 -0.74 -6.11
C VAL A 55 0.46 -0.86 -4.78
N ILE A 56 1.41 0.06 -4.56
CA ILE A 56 2.03 0.24 -3.25
C ILE A 56 1.25 1.36 -2.56
N TYR A 57 0.45 1.00 -1.58
CA TYR A 57 -0.41 1.94 -0.88
C TYR A 57 0.24 2.34 0.43
N THR A 58 0.56 3.63 0.59
CA THR A 58 1.15 4.15 1.81
C THR A 58 0.15 5.03 2.55
N ASP A 59 -0.19 4.64 3.76
CA ASP A 59 -0.96 5.47 4.67
C ASP A 59 0.02 6.42 5.37
N ILE A 60 0.15 7.64 4.84
CA ILE A 60 1.14 8.59 5.33
C ILE A 60 0.84 9.11 6.72
N SER A 61 -0.40 9.03 7.18
CA SER A 61 -0.75 9.39 8.55
C SER A 61 -0.18 8.42 9.57
N ARG A 62 0.20 7.22 9.14
CA ARG A 62 0.75 6.15 9.98
C ARG A 62 2.24 5.90 9.75
N ASP A 63 2.78 6.38 8.63
CA ASP A 63 4.16 6.08 8.23
C ASP A 63 5.16 6.60 9.25
N GLY A 64 6.05 5.72 9.71
CA GLY A 64 7.11 6.05 10.67
C GLY A 64 6.64 6.33 12.10
N LYS A 65 5.36 6.20 12.40
CA LYS A 65 4.82 6.56 13.73
C LYS A 65 4.79 5.41 14.73
N MET A 66 4.98 4.19 14.31
CA MET A 66 4.95 2.99 15.17
C MET A 66 3.64 2.84 15.96
N GLN A 67 2.54 3.29 15.37
CA GLN A 67 1.21 3.22 15.97
C GLN A 67 0.33 2.15 15.35
N GLY A 68 0.92 1.33 14.50
CA GLY A 68 0.18 0.32 13.76
C GLY A 68 -0.34 0.83 12.43
N THR A 69 -0.74 -0.07 11.58
CA THR A 69 -1.31 0.27 10.27
C THR A 69 -2.84 0.19 10.32
N ASN A 70 -3.49 0.72 9.29
CA ASN A 70 -4.95 0.71 9.20
C ASN A 70 -5.43 -0.61 8.60
N LEU A 71 -5.66 -1.59 9.45
CA LEU A 71 -6.04 -2.94 9.02
C LEU A 71 -7.39 -2.99 8.29
N GLU A 72 -8.34 -2.15 8.71
CA GLU A 72 -9.65 -2.11 8.05
C GLU A 72 -9.55 -1.58 6.62
N LEU A 73 -8.70 -0.60 6.41
CA LEU A 73 -8.44 -0.05 5.07
C LEU A 73 -7.87 -1.12 4.14
N TYR A 74 -6.89 -1.88 4.61
CA TYR A 74 -6.29 -2.93 3.79
C TYR A 74 -7.25 -4.07 3.52
N LYS A 75 -8.15 -4.36 4.46
CA LYS A 75 -9.21 -5.32 4.22
C LYS A 75 -10.12 -4.85 3.10
N GLU A 76 -10.48 -3.58 3.08
CA GLU A 76 -11.29 -2.99 2.00
C GLU A 76 -10.53 -3.03 0.67
N LEU A 77 -9.25 -2.65 0.67
CA LEU A 77 -8.42 -2.70 -0.53
C LEU A 77 -8.26 -4.12 -1.07
N SER A 78 -8.21 -5.11 -0.20
CA SER A 78 -8.06 -6.51 -0.61
C SER A 78 -9.26 -7.03 -1.40
N GLN A 79 -10.40 -6.35 -1.31
CA GLN A 79 -11.61 -6.74 -2.03
C GLN A 79 -11.62 -6.24 -3.48
N ILE A 80 -10.64 -5.48 -3.89
CA ILE A 80 -10.51 -5.03 -5.29
C ILE A 80 -9.92 -6.18 -6.10
N GLU A 81 -10.76 -6.84 -6.88
CA GLU A 81 -10.32 -7.96 -7.71
C GLU A 81 -9.37 -7.51 -8.81
N GLY A 82 -8.34 -8.30 -9.05
CA GLY A 82 -7.37 -8.04 -10.11
C GLY A 82 -6.30 -7.04 -9.74
N LEU A 83 -6.23 -6.61 -8.49
CA LEU A 83 -5.23 -5.67 -8.01
C LEU A 83 -4.46 -6.27 -6.84
N ASP A 84 -3.13 -6.28 -6.96
CA ASP A 84 -2.25 -6.72 -5.89
C ASP A 84 -1.82 -5.50 -5.07
N ILE A 85 -2.15 -5.51 -3.79
CA ILE A 85 -1.84 -4.41 -2.88
C ILE A 85 -0.60 -4.73 -2.05
N VAL A 86 0.34 -3.80 -2.04
CA VAL A 86 1.49 -3.83 -1.12
C VAL A 86 1.23 -2.77 -0.05
N ALA A 87 1.11 -3.21 1.18
CA ALA A 87 0.82 -2.31 2.31
C ALA A 87 2.09 -1.59 2.76
N SER A 88 1.99 -0.29 2.99
CA SER A 88 3.10 0.53 3.45
C SER A 88 2.61 1.57 4.45
N GLY A 89 3.48 1.90 5.41
CA GLY A 89 3.19 2.92 6.41
C GLY A 89 2.67 2.36 7.73
N GLY A 90 3.49 2.48 8.76
CA GLY A 90 3.09 2.23 10.13
C GLY A 90 3.03 0.78 10.57
N ILE A 91 3.47 -0.18 9.75
CA ILE A 91 3.51 -1.58 10.19
C ILE A 91 4.54 -1.72 11.31
N SER A 92 4.09 -2.10 12.50
CA SER A 92 4.89 -2.03 13.71
C SER A 92 5.00 -3.33 14.49
N SER A 93 4.27 -4.38 14.12
CA SER A 93 4.28 -5.64 14.87
C SER A 93 4.13 -6.86 13.96
N LEU A 94 4.60 -7.99 14.45
CA LEU A 94 4.43 -9.28 13.76
C LEU A 94 2.96 -9.67 13.66
N LYS A 95 2.16 -9.28 14.65
CA LYS A 95 0.73 -9.58 14.65
C LYS A 95 0.03 -8.91 13.46
N GLU A 96 0.41 -7.67 13.13
CA GLU A 96 -0.12 -6.98 11.97
C GLU A 96 0.25 -7.69 10.68
N ILE A 97 1.50 -8.17 10.57
CA ILE A 97 1.96 -8.93 9.41
C ILE A 97 1.14 -10.22 9.27
N GLU A 98 0.88 -10.90 10.37
CA GLU A 98 0.07 -12.11 10.36
C GLU A 98 -1.33 -11.85 9.84
N ILE A 99 -1.96 -10.76 10.25
CA ILE A 99 -3.28 -10.37 9.77
C ILE A 99 -3.24 -9.98 8.29
N LEU A 100 -2.27 -9.14 7.91
CA LEU A 100 -2.13 -8.65 6.54
C LEU A 100 -1.80 -9.75 5.54
N LYS A 101 -1.15 -10.82 5.97
CA LYS A 101 -0.76 -11.94 5.12
C LYS A 101 -1.90 -12.46 4.26
N ASN A 102 -3.11 -12.48 4.79
CA ASN A 102 -4.27 -13.01 4.08
C ASN A 102 -5.05 -11.93 3.31
N GLU A 103 -4.65 -10.68 3.42
CA GLU A 103 -5.38 -9.56 2.84
C GLU A 103 -4.60 -8.83 1.75
N VAL A 104 -3.28 -8.79 1.84
CA VAL A 104 -2.47 -8.05 0.88
C VAL A 104 -1.43 -8.94 0.22
N TYR A 105 -0.97 -8.48 -0.95
CA TYR A 105 0.05 -9.17 -1.71
C TYR A 105 1.42 -9.12 -1.03
N GLY A 106 1.74 -7.99 -0.39
CA GLY A 106 3.00 -7.78 0.29
C GLY A 106 2.94 -6.61 1.24
N ALA A 107 4.02 -6.40 1.99
CA ALA A 107 4.12 -5.30 2.94
C ALA A 107 5.55 -4.76 2.95
N ILE A 108 5.66 -3.46 3.17
CA ILE A 108 6.95 -2.78 3.29
C ILE A 108 7.18 -2.47 4.76
N LEU A 109 8.30 -2.95 5.28
CA LEU A 109 8.71 -2.70 6.65
C LEU A 109 9.82 -1.66 6.65
N GLY A 110 9.71 -0.66 7.50
CA GLY A 110 10.70 0.39 7.59
C GLY A 110 11.20 0.56 9.02
N LYS A 111 10.73 1.61 9.69
CA LYS A 111 11.20 2.00 11.03
C LYS A 111 11.12 0.86 12.05
N ALA A 112 10.12 0.00 11.96
CA ALA A 112 9.97 -1.13 12.88
C ALA A 112 11.17 -2.07 12.88
N LEU A 113 11.81 -2.27 11.73
CA LEU A 113 13.03 -3.07 11.65
C LEU A 113 14.19 -2.38 12.33
N TYR A 114 14.35 -1.09 12.09
CA TYR A 114 15.46 -0.33 12.67
C TYR A 114 15.37 -0.20 14.19
N LEU A 115 14.15 -0.13 14.70
CA LEU A 115 13.92 -0.03 16.14
C LEU A 115 13.87 -1.40 16.85
N GLY A 116 13.93 -2.48 16.09
CA GLY A 116 13.87 -3.83 16.66
C GLY A 116 12.49 -4.27 17.10
N ALA A 117 11.44 -3.53 16.73
CA ALA A 117 10.06 -3.92 17.04
C ALA A 117 9.63 -5.16 16.25
N ILE A 118 10.22 -5.35 15.07
CA ILE A 118 10.00 -6.53 14.23
C ILE A 118 11.36 -7.12 13.89
N ASP A 119 11.52 -8.43 14.10
CA ASP A 119 12.67 -9.17 13.64
C ASP A 119 12.38 -9.65 12.21
N LEU A 120 13.23 -9.29 11.27
CA LEU A 120 13.06 -9.65 9.87
C LEU A 120 12.96 -11.17 9.68
N LYS A 121 13.77 -11.93 10.37
CA LYS A 121 13.76 -13.39 10.26
C LYS A 121 12.40 -13.97 10.66
N GLU A 122 11.80 -13.42 11.71
CA GLU A 122 10.47 -13.84 12.14
C GLU A 122 9.40 -13.38 11.14
N ALA A 123 9.52 -12.15 10.61
CA ALA A 123 8.58 -11.62 9.63
C ALA A 123 8.56 -12.47 8.36
N LEU A 124 9.70 -12.95 7.91
CA LEU A 124 9.80 -13.77 6.70
C LEU A 124 9.05 -15.10 6.79
N LYS A 125 8.73 -15.56 7.99
CA LYS A 125 7.92 -16.77 8.17
C LYS A 125 6.48 -16.60 7.68
N TYR A 126 6.02 -15.36 7.56
CA TYR A 126 4.68 -15.07 7.04
C TYR A 126 4.68 -14.79 5.54
N SER A 127 5.86 -14.73 4.92
CA SER A 127 5.95 -14.56 3.47
C SER A 127 5.75 -15.91 2.81
N VAL A 128 4.92 -15.95 1.80
CA VAL A 128 4.61 -17.02 1.01
C VAL A 128 4.15 -17.89 0.67
#